data_1ea83fff75dfc4d26b4913538fa46451
#
_entry.id   1ea83fff75dfc4d26b4913538fa46451
#
_cell.length_a   1.000
_cell.length_b   1.000
_cell.length_c   1.000
_cell.angle_alpha   90.00
_cell.angle_beta   90.00
_cell.angle_gamma   90.00
#
_symmetry.space_group_name_H-M   'P 1'
#
loop_
_entity.id
_entity.type
_entity.pdbx_description
1 polymer ?
#
loop_
_entity_poly.entity_id
_entity_poly.type
_entity_poly.pdbx_seq_one_letter_code
_entity_poly.pdbx_strand_id
1 'polypeptide(L)'
;SILPSLSDGILNAFSAVPNEILKKINEIRIRKNLPLVLVFGKSCLFITKNGKLLNHFSEQCYVVDDAEFELIFRRLSNYSVHSVIDNITRGFITADGGNRIGVTSTAVIKDGQITAVKDINALNIRIANEMKDCSRQILNMLYINSFPSIIVASPPAGGKTTFLRDFTRLLSGGFNNRYRKLAVIDERYDIAFKGPGGVS
;
A
#
# COMPACT_ATOMS: atom_id res chain seq x y z
N SER A 1 -4.26 7.25 -2.68
CA SER A 1 -4.74 6.08 -3.47
C SER A 1 -3.71 5.73 -4.53
N ILE A 2 -3.37 4.46 -4.69
CA ILE A 2 -2.44 3.96 -5.72
C ILE A 2 -3.10 3.82 -7.11
N LEU A 3 -4.43 3.78 -7.15
CA LEU A 3 -5.19 3.54 -8.37
C LEU A 3 -4.84 4.47 -9.54
N PRO A 4 -4.66 5.79 -9.35
CA PRO A 4 -4.30 6.70 -10.44
C PRO A 4 -2.97 6.39 -11.11
N SER A 5 -2.09 5.64 -10.43
CA SER A 5 -0.79 5.24 -10.99
C SER A 5 -0.86 3.97 -11.83
N LEU A 6 -1.97 3.23 -11.76
CA LEU A 6 -2.17 2.04 -12.58
C LEU A 6 -2.56 2.44 -14.02
N SER A 7 -2.45 1.50 -14.94
CA SER A 7 -2.88 1.67 -16.33
C SER A 7 -4.41 1.57 -16.45
N ASP A 8 -4.95 2.15 -17.51
CA ASP A 8 -6.37 2.06 -17.82
C ASP A 8 -6.81 0.60 -18.05
N GLY A 9 -5.93 -0.23 -18.61
CA GLY A 9 -6.19 -1.65 -18.81
C GLY A 9 -6.40 -2.40 -17.50
N ILE A 10 -5.52 -2.16 -16.50
CA ILE A 10 -5.67 -2.73 -15.16
C ILE A 10 -6.92 -2.18 -14.46
N LEU A 11 -7.17 -0.88 -14.57
CA LEU A 11 -8.36 -0.26 -13.96
C LEU A 11 -9.65 -0.82 -14.56
N ASN A 12 -9.69 -1.06 -15.86
CA ASN A 12 -10.83 -1.70 -16.53
C ASN A 12 -11.04 -3.14 -16.04
N ALA A 13 -9.96 -3.93 -15.90
CA ALA A 13 -10.06 -5.26 -15.33
C ALA A 13 -10.58 -5.21 -13.87
N PHE A 14 -10.14 -4.23 -13.06
CA PHE A 14 -10.61 -4.05 -11.69
C PHE A 14 -12.07 -3.61 -11.61
N SER A 15 -12.57 -2.81 -12.56
CA SER A 15 -13.96 -2.34 -12.56
C SER A 15 -14.98 -3.48 -12.63
N ALA A 16 -14.59 -4.61 -13.20
CA ALA A 16 -15.41 -5.82 -13.28
C ALA A 16 -15.34 -6.69 -11.99
N VAL A 17 -14.44 -6.38 -11.05
CA VAL A 17 -14.32 -7.09 -9.78
C VAL A 17 -15.19 -6.42 -8.73
N PRO A 18 -16.01 -7.16 -7.95
CA PRO A 18 -16.80 -6.58 -6.87
C PRO A 18 -15.95 -5.81 -5.87
N ASN A 19 -16.40 -4.61 -5.47
CA ASN A 19 -15.67 -3.74 -4.55
C ASN A 19 -15.31 -4.41 -3.21
N GLU A 20 -16.15 -5.32 -2.72
CA GLU A 20 -15.90 -6.08 -1.49
C GLU A 20 -14.70 -7.03 -1.62
N ILE A 21 -14.39 -7.46 -2.83
CA ILE A 21 -13.20 -8.26 -3.13
C ILE A 21 -11.99 -7.35 -3.28
N LEU A 22 -12.11 -6.24 -4.02
CA LEU A 22 -11.02 -5.29 -4.21
C LEU A 22 -10.49 -4.74 -2.87
N LYS A 23 -11.36 -4.47 -1.92
CA LYS A 23 -11.00 -4.00 -0.57
C LYS A 23 -10.16 -5.02 0.24
N LYS A 24 -10.17 -6.29 -0.15
CA LYS A 24 -9.41 -7.35 0.52
C LYS A 24 -8.03 -7.58 -0.08
N ILE A 25 -7.68 -6.89 -1.16
CA ILE A 25 -6.36 -7.00 -1.78
C ILE A 25 -5.31 -6.43 -0.82
N ASN A 26 -4.29 -7.23 -0.51
CA ASN A 26 -3.16 -6.81 0.32
C ASN A 26 -1.98 -6.34 -0.52
N GLU A 27 -1.80 -6.93 -1.72
CA GLU A 27 -0.67 -6.62 -2.60
C GLU A 27 -1.07 -6.84 -4.06
N ILE A 28 -0.57 -5.98 -4.94
CA ILE A 28 -0.65 -6.14 -6.40
C ILE A 28 0.78 -6.40 -6.88
N ARG A 29 1.00 -7.51 -7.58
CA ARG A 29 2.29 -7.86 -8.18
C ARG A 29 2.25 -7.66 -9.68
N ILE A 30 3.04 -6.74 -10.15
CA ILE A 30 3.17 -6.38 -11.56
C ILE A 30 4.56 -6.81 -12.03
N ARG A 31 4.64 -7.56 -13.11
CA ARG A 31 5.90 -8.04 -13.71
C ARG A 31 5.83 -7.88 -15.21
N LYS A 32 6.92 -7.46 -15.82
CA LYS A 32 7.02 -7.31 -17.28
C LYS A 32 6.72 -8.62 -17.97
N ASN A 33 5.82 -8.58 -18.95
CA ASN A 33 5.43 -9.72 -19.80
C ASN A 33 4.90 -10.94 -19.03
N LEU A 34 4.40 -10.69 -17.81
CA LEU A 34 3.83 -11.74 -16.97
C LEU A 34 2.43 -11.36 -16.49
N PRO A 35 1.62 -12.37 -16.09
CA PRO A 35 0.29 -12.14 -15.58
C PRO A 35 0.28 -11.28 -14.31
N LEU A 36 -0.71 -10.39 -14.25
CA LEU A 36 -1.02 -9.60 -13.06
C LEU A 36 -1.52 -10.51 -11.95
N VAL A 37 -0.92 -10.37 -10.75
CA VAL A 37 -1.25 -11.18 -9.59
C VAL A 37 -1.77 -10.29 -8.46
N LEU A 38 -2.89 -10.69 -7.87
CA LEU A 38 -3.49 -10.07 -6.71
C LEU A 38 -3.32 -10.98 -5.48
N VAL A 39 -2.85 -10.41 -4.37
CA VAL A 39 -2.61 -11.14 -3.13
C VAL A 39 -3.69 -10.82 -2.11
N PHE A 40 -4.29 -11.86 -1.55
CA PHE A 40 -5.33 -11.81 -0.52
C PHE A 40 -4.88 -12.63 0.69
N GLY A 41 -4.30 -11.99 1.68
CA GLY A 41 -3.71 -12.69 2.82
C GLY A 41 -2.62 -13.67 2.39
N LYS A 42 -2.89 -14.96 2.45
CA LYS A 42 -1.97 -16.04 2.02
C LYS A 42 -2.23 -16.54 0.60
N SER A 43 -3.31 -16.10 -0.05
CA SER A 43 -3.72 -16.56 -1.38
C SER A 43 -3.25 -15.60 -2.45
N CYS A 44 -2.81 -16.15 -3.59
CA CYS A 44 -2.45 -15.40 -4.79
C CYS A 44 -3.41 -15.79 -5.91
N LEU A 45 -4.03 -14.80 -6.55
CA LEU A 45 -4.95 -15.00 -7.65
C LEU A 45 -4.49 -14.21 -8.87
N PHE A 46 -4.66 -14.79 -10.05
CA PHE A 46 -4.53 -14.10 -11.32
C PHE A 46 -5.83 -13.39 -11.65
N ILE A 47 -5.76 -12.28 -12.36
CA ILE A 47 -6.93 -11.60 -12.89
C ILE A 47 -6.96 -11.71 -14.41
N THR A 48 -8.12 -11.90 -15.00
CA THR A 48 -8.31 -11.85 -16.45
C THR A 48 -8.64 -10.43 -16.89
N LYS A 49 -8.59 -10.16 -18.22
CA LYS A 49 -9.00 -8.86 -18.78
C LYS A 49 -10.43 -8.47 -18.42
N ASN A 50 -11.29 -9.45 -18.19
CA ASN A 50 -12.71 -9.26 -17.82
C ASN A 50 -12.94 -9.29 -16.31
N GLY A 51 -11.89 -9.17 -15.48
CA GLY A 51 -12.00 -9.10 -14.03
C GLY A 51 -12.27 -10.44 -13.32
N LYS A 52 -12.28 -11.57 -14.03
CA LYS A 52 -12.42 -12.89 -13.39
C LYS A 52 -11.13 -13.24 -12.65
N LEU A 53 -11.26 -13.72 -11.42
CA LEU A 53 -10.15 -14.17 -10.60
C LEU A 53 -9.94 -15.69 -10.77
N LEU A 54 -8.68 -16.09 -10.98
CA LEU A 54 -8.27 -17.47 -11.20
C LEU A 54 -7.18 -17.86 -10.21
N ASN A 55 -7.21 -19.08 -9.71
CA ASN A 55 -6.18 -19.63 -8.81
C ASN A 55 -5.02 -20.32 -9.55
N HIS A 56 -5.09 -20.40 -10.87
CA HIS A 56 -4.04 -20.96 -11.74
C HIS A 56 -3.84 -20.07 -12.96
N PHE A 57 -2.69 -20.20 -13.60
CA PHE A 57 -2.40 -19.51 -14.85
C PHE A 57 -3.29 -20.02 -16.00
N SER A 58 -3.71 -19.09 -16.84
CA SER A 58 -4.48 -19.34 -18.06
C SER A 58 -4.11 -18.28 -19.10
N GLU A 59 -4.23 -18.59 -20.38
CA GLU A 59 -4.03 -17.62 -21.47
C GLU A 59 -4.96 -16.40 -21.41
N GLN A 60 -6.07 -16.53 -20.67
CA GLN A 60 -7.01 -15.44 -20.42
C GLN A 60 -6.52 -14.44 -19.37
N CYS A 61 -5.44 -14.75 -18.63
CA CYS A 61 -4.88 -13.86 -17.63
C CYS A 61 -4.43 -12.54 -18.23
N TYR A 62 -4.62 -11.47 -17.48
CA TYR A 62 -4.14 -10.15 -17.85
C TYR A 62 -2.62 -10.11 -17.76
N VAL A 63 -1.96 -9.99 -18.90
CA VAL A 63 -0.49 -9.86 -18.99
C VAL A 63 -0.14 -8.38 -19.14
N VAL A 64 0.76 -7.90 -18.30
CA VAL A 64 1.28 -6.52 -18.35
C VAL A 64 2.48 -6.50 -19.30
N ASP A 65 2.36 -5.83 -20.44
CA ASP A 65 3.44 -5.67 -21.41
C ASP A 65 4.50 -4.65 -20.94
N ASP A 66 5.60 -4.55 -21.70
CA ASP A 66 6.69 -3.63 -21.36
C ASP A 66 6.26 -2.17 -21.36
N ALA A 67 5.45 -1.74 -22.30
CA ALA A 67 5.01 -0.35 -22.44
C ALA A 67 4.09 0.04 -21.25
N GLU A 68 3.18 -0.84 -20.91
CA GLU A 68 2.29 -0.67 -19.77
C GLU A 68 3.05 -0.65 -18.45
N PHE A 69 4.02 -1.57 -18.28
CA PHE A 69 4.87 -1.59 -17.10
C PHE A 69 5.65 -0.29 -16.92
N GLU A 70 6.30 0.20 -17.98
CA GLU A 70 7.05 1.46 -17.96
C GLU A 70 6.14 2.66 -17.64
N LEU A 71 4.91 2.68 -18.15
CA LEU A 71 3.93 3.73 -17.83
C LEU A 71 3.61 3.73 -16.33
N ILE A 72 3.33 2.57 -15.78
CA ILE A 72 3.01 2.41 -14.35
C ILE A 72 4.21 2.83 -13.50
N PHE A 73 5.42 2.36 -13.84
CA PHE A 73 6.63 2.71 -13.11
C PHE A 73 6.89 4.22 -13.09
N ARG A 74 6.75 4.89 -14.24
CA ARG A 74 6.90 6.35 -14.34
C ARG A 74 5.88 7.09 -13.47
N ARG A 75 4.61 6.68 -13.49
CA ARG A 75 3.56 7.27 -12.65
C ARG A 75 3.87 7.06 -11.15
N LEU A 76 4.33 5.89 -10.76
CA LEU A 76 4.68 5.57 -9.37
C LEU A 76 5.93 6.30 -8.87
N SER A 77 6.87 6.60 -9.76
CA SER A 77 8.09 7.38 -9.47
C SER A 77 7.90 8.90 -9.63
N ASN A 78 6.66 9.38 -9.79
CA ASN A 78 6.33 10.79 -10.05
C ASN A 78 7.13 11.39 -11.22
N TYR A 79 7.38 10.59 -12.27
CA TYR A 79 8.17 10.96 -13.45
C TYR A 79 9.62 11.37 -13.16
N SER A 80 10.12 11.11 -11.94
CA SER A 80 11.47 11.48 -11.52
C SER A 80 12.27 10.26 -11.07
N VAL A 81 12.80 9.52 -12.03
CA VAL A 81 13.63 8.35 -11.76
C VAL A 81 14.89 8.73 -10.97
N HIS A 82 15.46 9.89 -11.23
CA HIS A 82 16.69 10.37 -10.55
C HIS A 82 16.50 10.60 -9.06
N SER A 83 15.36 11.12 -8.63
CA SER A 83 15.08 11.34 -7.20
C SER A 83 14.78 10.05 -6.44
N VAL A 84 14.59 8.94 -7.15
CA VAL A 84 14.17 7.66 -6.58
C VAL A 84 15.30 6.62 -6.59
N ILE A 85 16.44 6.91 -7.26
CA ILE A 85 17.58 5.97 -7.38
C ILE A 85 18.05 5.47 -6.02
N ASP A 86 18.22 6.34 -5.04
CA ASP A 86 18.65 5.94 -3.69
C ASP A 86 17.67 4.99 -2.99
N ASN A 87 16.39 5.13 -3.26
CA ASN A 87 15.36 4.24 -2.73
C ASN A 87 15.30 2.92 -3.50
N ILE A 88 15.49 2.96 -4.83
CA ILE A 88 15.52 1.76 -5.67
C ILE A 88 16.72 0.89 -5.33
N THR A 89 17.86 1.47 -4.99
CA THR A 89 19.03 0.71 -4.49
C THR A 89 18.73 -0.01 -3.18
N ARG A 90 17.77 0.50 -2.40
CA ARG A 90 17.24 -0.16 -1.18
C ARG A 90 16.11 -1.15 -1.48
N GLY A 91 15.73 -1.31 -2.74
CA GLY A 91 14.70 -2.25 -3.20
C GLY A 91 13.26 -1.77 -3.07
N PHE A 92 13.01 -0.50 -2.81
CA PHE A 92 11.64 0.04 -2.73
C PHE A 92 11.56 1.50 -3.16
N ILE A 93 10.36 1.92 -3.55
CA ILE A 93 9.96 3.33 -3.71
C ILE A 93 8.77 3.62 -2.81
N THR A 94 8.62 4.86 -2.42
CA THR A 94 7.44 5.32 -1.65
C THR A 94 6.56 6.12 -2.59
N ALA A 95 5.38 5.61 -2.87
CA ALA A 95 4.36 6.30 -3.66
C ALA A 95 3.49 7.20 -2.78
N ASP A 96 2.68 8.03 -3.44
CA ASP A 96 1.69 8.87 -2.79
C ASP A 96 0.79 8.06 -1.85
N GLY A 97 0.55 8.61 -0.67
CA GLY A 97 -0.20 7.91 0.37
C GLY A 97 0.66 6.99 1.26
N GLY A 98 2.02 7.06 1.19
CA GLY A 98 2.94 6.26 2.03
C GLY A 98 2.99 4.78 1.67
N ASN A 99 2.43 4.39 0.54
CA ASN A 99 2.50 3.01 0.10
C ASN A 99 3.93 2.66 -0.30
N ARG A 100 4.49 1.64 0.33
CA ARG A 100 5.78 1.09 -0.08
C ARG A 100 5.58 0.12 -1.23
N ILE A 101 6.34 0.36 -2.31
CA ILE A 101 6.35 -0.46 -3.50
C ILE A 101 7.72 -1.11 -3.58
N GLY A 102 7.77 -2.42 -3.40
CA GLY A 102 8.97 -3.20 -3.63
C GLY A 102 9.33 -3.20 -5.12
N VAL A 103 10.59 -2.97 -5.42
CA VAL A 103 11.11 -2.94 -6.79
C VAL A 103 12.11 -4.06 -6.96
N THR A 104 11.96 -4.85 -8.02
CA THR A 104 12.96 -5.84 -8.43
C THR A 104 13.70 -5.31 -9.65
N SER A 105 15.04 -5.29 -9.55
CA SER A 105 15.93 -4.74 -10.56
C SER A 105 17.26 -5.48 -10.54
N THR A 106 18.08 -5.28 -11.57
CA THR A 106 19.46 -5.76 -11.63
C THR A 106 20.37 -4.70 -11.02
N ALA A 107 21.13 -5.05 -9.98
CA ALA A 107 22.12 -4.17 -9.38
C ALA A 107 23.40 -4.08 -10.22
N VAL A 108 23.92 -2.85 -10.38
CA VAL A 108 25.25 -2.61 -10.92
C VAL A 108 26.19 -2.39 -9.75
N ILE A 109 27.16 -3.28 -9.58
CA ILE A 109 28.11 -3.24 -8.48
C ILE A 109 29.46 -2.75 -8.99
N LYS A 110 30.03 -1.75 -8.30
CA LYS A 110 31.39 -1.26 -8.50
C LYS A 110 32.06 -1.16 -7.13
N ASP A 111 33.27 -1.69 -7.02
CA ASP A 111 34.06 -1.69 -5.79
C ASP A 111 33.30 -2.26 -4.56
N GLY A 112 32.47 -3.30 -4.79
CA GLY A 112 31.65 -3.93 -3.74
C GLY A 112 30.42 -3.15 -3.29
N GLN A 113 30.13 -2.01 -3.91
CA GLN A 113 28.94 -1.19 -3.61
C GLN A 113 27.98 -1.14 -4.79
N ILE A 114 26.69 -1.07 -4.50
CA ILE A 114 25.66 -0.85 -5.53
C ILE A 114 25.75 0.61 -5.95
N THR A 115 26.15 0.85 -7.20
CA THR A 115 26.30 2.21 -7.77
C THR A 115 25.13 2.61 -8.65
N ALA A 116 24.36 1.65 -9.16
CA ALA A 116 23.19 1.88 -9.99
C ALA A 116 22.30 0.65 -10.01
N VAL A 117 21.10 0.81 -10.54
CA VAL A 117 20.18 -0.28 -10.85
C VAL A 117 19.75 -0.17 -12.30
N LYS A 118 19.51 -1.31 -12.92
CA LYS A 118 19.01 -1.42 -14.29
C LYS A 118 17.96 -2.54 -14.36
N ASP A 119 17.31 -2.64 -15.52
CA ASP A 119 16.37 -3.73 -15.80
C ASP A 119 15.31 -3.92 -14.71
N ILE A 120 14.63 -2.83 -14.36
CA ILE A 120 13.49 -2.91 -13.44
C ILE A 120 12.40 -3.75 -14.12
N ASN A 121 12.04 -4.88 -13.50
CA ASN A 121 11.17 -5.88 -14.11
C ASN A 121 9.97 -6.30 -13.26
N ALA A 122 9.95 -5.92 -11.97
CA ALA A 122 8.80 -6.21 -11.12
C ALA A 122 8.54 -5.11 -10.10
N LEU A 123 7.25 -4.91 -9.80
CA LEU A 123 6.73 -4.02 -8.79
C LEU A 123 5.78 -4.80 -7.88
N ASN A 124 6.00 -4.72 -6.57
CA ASN A 124 5.14 -5.29 -5.55
C ASN A 124 4.49 -4.16 -4.77
N ILE A 125 3.27 -3.82 -5.14
CA ILE A 125 2.51 -2.71 -4.57
C ILE A 125 1.73 -3.22 -3.37
N ARG A 126 2.17 -2.89 -2.16
CA ARG A 126 1.42 -3.21 -0.95
C ARG A 126 0.30 -2.21 -0.74
N ILE A 127 -0.91 -2.73 -0.56
CA ILE A 127 -2.09 -1.94 -0.25
C ILE A 127 -2.31 -1.97 1.25
N ALA A 128 -2.20 -0.80 1.89
CA ALA A 128 -2.57 -0.67 3.28
C ALA A 128 -4.10 -0.72 3.38
N ASN A 129 -4.64 -1.82 3.87
CA ASN A 129 -6.07 -1.90 4.17
C ASN A 129 -6.35 -1.15 5.46
N GLU A 130 -7.16 -0.10 5.38
CA GLU A 130 -7.64 0.62 6.54
C GLU A 130 -8.69 -0.25 7.28
N MET A 131 -8.38 -0.68 8.49
CA MET A 131 -9.33 -1.36 9.34
C MET A 131 -10.06 -0.32 10.21
N LYS A 132 -11.19 0.19 9.70
CA LYS A 132 -12.02 1.15 10.44
C LYS A 132 -12.69 0.47 11.63
N ASP A 133 -12.82 1.25 12.72
CA ASP A 133 -13.51 0.88 13.95
C ASP A 133 -12.89 -0.29 14.74
N CYS A 134 -11.68 -0.73 14.37
CA CYS A 134 -10.99 -1.80 15.12
C CYS A 134 -10.61 -1.37 16.56
N SER A 135 -10.48 -0.07 16.82
CA SER A 135 -10.19 0.48 18.15
C SER A 135 -11.45 0.89 18.93
N ARG A 136 -12.63 0.88 18.30
CA ARG A 136 -13.89 1.38 18.87
C ARG A 136 -14.25 0.73 20.21
N GLN A 137 -14.10 -0.59 20.30
CA GLN A 137 -14.42 -1.32 21.54
C GLN A 137 -13.51 -0.90 22.70
N ILE A 138 -12.23 -0.76 22.46
CA ILE A 138 -11.25 -0.31 23.44
C ILE A 138 -11.53 1.14 23.86
N LEU A 139 -11.83 2.01 22.88
CA LEU A 139 -12.22 3.40 23.18
C LEU A 139 -13.44 3.48 24.08
N ASN A 140 -14.46 2.68 23.84
CA ASN A 140 -15.65 2.64 24.71
C ASN A 140 -15.28 2.30 26.16
N MET A 141 -14.36 1.35 26.37
CA MET A 141 -13.90 0.98 27.72
C MET A 141 -13.12 2.10 28.41
N LEU A 142 -12.28 2.81 27.64
CA LEU A 142 -11.43 3.89 28.16
C LEU A 142 -12.19 5.19 28.47
N TYR A 143 -13.35 5.40 27.85
CA TYR A 143 -14.12 6.65 27.94
C TYR A 143 -15.09 6.69 29.13
N ILE A 144 -15.09 5.70 30.02
CA ILE A 144 -16.10 5.58 31.09
C ILE A 144 -15.96 6.72 32.11
N ASN A 145 -14.76 7.05 32.59
CA ASN A 145 -14.57 8.07 33.63
C ASN A 145 -13.53 9.15 33.27
N SER A 146 -12.33 8.77 32.96
CA SER A 146 -11.24 9.65 32.55
C SER A 146 -10.40 8.98 31.46
N PHE A 147 -9.72 9.79 30.63
CA PHE A 147 -8.86 9.23 29.58
C PHE A 147 -7.49 8.92 30.18
N PRO A 148 -7.14 7.65 30.39
CA PRO A 148 -5.88 7.27 31.03
C PRO A 148 -4.69 7.37 30.06
N SER A 149 -3.48 7.31 30.62
CA SER A 149 -2.29 6.99 29.83
C SER A 149 -2.34 5.54 29.39
N ILE A 150 -2.00 5.28 28.13
CA ILE A 150 -2.15 3.96 27.51
C ILE A 150 -0.84 3.54 26.87
N ILE A 151 -0.44 2.30 27.09
CA ILE A 151 0.66 1.64 26.39
C ILE A 151 0.07 0.56 25.49
N VAL A 152 0.34 0.62 24.18
CA VAL A 152 -0.08 -0.40 23.22
C VAL A 152 1.10 -1.30 22.89
N ALA A 153 1.05 -2.54 23.32
CA ALA A 153 2.09 -3.53 23.08
C ALA A 153 1.52 -4.75 22.34
N SER A 154 2.27 -5.29 21.37
CA SER A 154 1.98 -6.56 20.71
C SER A 154 3.24 -7.10 20.00
N PRO A 155 3.28 -8.37 19.64
CA PRO A 155 4.31 -8.91 18.76
C PRO A 155 4.38 -8.18 17.42
N PRO A 156 5.46 -8.34 16.65
CA PRO A 156 5.51 -7.87 15.26
C PRO A 156 4.30 -8.35 14.45
N ALA A 157 3.78 -7.52 13.57
CA ALA A 157 2.57 -7.75 12.78
C ALA A 157 1.27 -7.95 13.60
N GLY A 158 1.27 -7.70 14.91
CA GLY A 158 0.09 -7.80 15.78
C GLY A 158 -0.91 -6.64 15.70
N GLY A 159 -0.80 -5.78 14.68
CA GLY A 159 -1.79 -4.74 14.38
C GLY A 159 -1.66 -3.44 15.18
N LYS A 160 -0.56 -3.20 15.93
CA LYS A 160 -0.35 -1.95 16.70
C LYS A 160 -0.59 -0.69 15.91
N THR A 161 0.05 -0.58 14.75
CA THR A 161 -0.05 0.61 13.89
C THR A 161 -1.47 0.78 13.35
N THR A 162 -2.12 -0.32 12.97
CA THR A 162 -3.52 -0.32 12.50
C THR A 162 -4.46 0.17 13.60
N PHE A 163 -4.27 -0.33 14.82
CA PHE A 163 -5.01 0.11 15.98
C PHE A 163 -4.80 1.59 16.28
N LEU A 164 -3.54 2.06 16.32
CA LEU A 164 -3.21 3.45 16.62
C LEU A 164 -3.72 4.43 15.55
N ARG A 165 -3.69 4.05 14.28
CA ARG A 165 -4.30 4.86 13.19
C ARG A 165 -5.80 5.04 13.39
N ASP A 166 -6.51 3.95 13.63
CA ASP A 166 -7.95 4.00 13.82
C ASP A 166 -8.34 4.71 15.13
N PHE A 167 -7.57 4.48 16.18
CA PHE A 167 -7.72 5.13 17.47
C PHE A 167 -7.58 6.67 17.35
N THR A 168 -6.53 7.13 16.66
CA THR A 168 -6.29 8.54 16.38
C THR A 168 -7.42 9.13 15.53
N ARG A 169 -7.84 8.41 14.47
CA ARG A 169 -8.97 8.80 13.61
C ARG A 169 -10.25 8.98 14.38
N LEU A 170 -10.62 8.03 15.22
CA LEU A 170 -11.85 8.09 16.02
C LEU A 170 -11.82 9.25 17.04
N LEU A 171 -10.68 9.46 17.71
CA LEU A 171 -10.55 10.54 18.69
C LEU A 171 -10.59 11.92 18.03
N SER A 172 -9.90 12.11 16.91
CA SER A 172 -9.90 13.38 16.17
C SER A 172 -11.23 13.66 15.49
N GLY A 173 -11.93 12.62 15.03
CA GLY A 173 -13.25 12.73 14.39
C GLY A 173 -14.44 12.92 15.35
N GLY A 174 -14.20 12.97 16.66
CA GLY A 174 -15.26 13.19 17.65
C GLY A 174 -15.97 11.90 18.11
N PHE A 175 -15.24 11.02 18.76
CA PHE A 175 -15.79 9.79 19.31
C PHE A 175 -16.85 10.07 20.41
N ASN A 176 -18.05 9.51 20.25
CA ASN A 176 -19.20 9.73 21.14
C ASN A 176 -19.53 11.21 21.36
N ASN A 177 -19.50 12.01 20.27
CA ASN A 177 -19.74 13.46 20.28
C ASN A 177 -18.75 14.27 21.15
N ARG A 178 -17.60 13.71 21.45
CA ARG A 178 -16.53 14.38 22.21
C ARG A 178 -15.29 14.51 21.33
N TYR A 179 -14.98 15.74 20.95
CA TYR A 179 -13.79 16.09 20.19
C TYR A 179 -12.58 16.26 21.12
N ARG A 180 -11.44 15.73 20.73
CA ARG A 180 -10.17 15.97 21.43
C ARG A 180 -9.14 16.55 20.48
N LYS A 181 -8.42 17.54 20.95
CA LYS A 181 -7.20 18.01 20.27
C LYS A 181 -6.12 16.95 20.46
N LEU A 182 -5.62 16.40 19.37
CA LEU A 182 -4.59 15.37 19.36
C LEU A 182 -3.31 15.93 18.76
N ALA A 183 -2.18 15.61 19.39
CA ALA A 183 -0.87 15.73 18.79
C ALA A 183 -0.31 14.34 18.57
N VAL A 184 0.18 14.04 17.37
CA VAL A 184 0.78 12.76 17.03
C VAL A 184 2.26 12.97 16.76
N ILE A 185 3.12 12.33 17.53
CA ILE A 185 4.57 12.28 17.31
C ILE A 185 4.84 10.94 16.64
N ASP A 186 5.16 10.96 15.35
CA ASP A 186 5.30 9.77 14.52
C ASP A 186 6.66 9.78 13.81
N GLU A 187 7.65 9.20 14.46
CA GLU A 187 9.04 9.14 14.00
C GLU A 187 9.21 8.40 12.66
N ARG A 188 8.31 7.43 12.38
CA ARG A 188 8.40 6.52 11.23
C ARG A 188 7.37 6.79 10.14
N TYR A 189 6.54 7.81 10.32
CA TYR A 189 5.41 8.09 9.43
C TYR A 189 4.46 6.89 9.26
N ASP A 190 4.32 6.09 10.31
CA ASP A 190 3.49 4.88 10.31
C ASP A 190 2.03 5.17 10.66
N ILE A 191 1.75 6.24 11.40
CA ILE A 191 0.42 6.56 11.95
C ILE A 191 -0.24 7.70 11.19
N ALA A 192 0.44 8.86 11.12
CA ALA A 192 -0.08 10.08 10.52
C ALA A 192 0.61 10.36 9.18
N PHE A 193 0.20 9.65 8.13
CA PHE A 193 0.71 9.91 6.80
C PHE A 193 -0.01 11.13 6.19
N LYS A 194 0.75 12.17 5.83
CA LYS A 194 0.26 13.26 4.99
C LYS A 194 0.29 12.83 3.54
N GLY A 195 -0.89 12.60 2.94
CA GLY A 195 -1.00 12.55 1.48
C GLY A 195 -0.59 13.90 0.85
N PRO A 196 -0.23 13.94 -0.43
CA PRO A 196 -0.02 15.18 -1.15
C PRO A 196 -1.31 15.98 -1.13
N GLY A 197 -1.28 17.15 -0.47
CA GLY A 197 -2.46 17.98 -0.25
C GLY A 197 -2.84 18.16 1.22
N GLY A 198 -1.96 17.77 2.14
CA GLY A 198 -2.15 17.80 3.59
C GLY A 198 -3.02 18.91 4.14
N VAL A 199 -4.31 18.58 4.28
CA VAL A 199 -5.23 19.29 5.17
C VAL A 199 -5.40 18.38 6.37
N SER A 200 -4.93 18.85 7.49
CA SER A 200 -5.12 18.28 8.83
C SER A 200 -6.56 18.37 9.25
#